data_796c06cc7ed7a19184274e5c7723307c
#
_entry.id   796c06cc7ed7a19184274e5c7723307c
#
_cell.length_a   1.000
_cell.length_b   1.000
_cell.length_c   1.000
_cell.angle_alpha   90.00
_cell.angle_beta   90.00
_cell.angle_gamma   90.00
#
_symmetry.space_group_name_H-M   'P 1'
#
loop_
_entity.id
_entity.type
_entity.pdbx_description
1 polymer ?
#
loop_
_entity_poly.entity_id
_entity_poly.type
_entity_poly.pdbx_seq_one_letter_code
_entity_poly.pdbx_strand_id
1 'polypeptide(L)'
;WTETRTEAATSTIQGRAQKQTIELAADADGKLTAVRATLLADMGAYLQLVAPGVPLLGAFLYHGLYDVPAYAFTCRGVFTNLAPTDAYRGAGRPEATYAIERAMDALAVAVGVEPDEIRSRNYIPTEKFPYDSPAGLVFDSGNYQPTLDRAKELVDWDGRRAEQAERRAAGSTVQLGLGISSYVEMCGLAPSRTLAALNYGAGGW
;
A
#
# COMPACT_ATOMS: atom_id res chain seq x y z
N TRP A 1 18.30 -31.16 -4.06
CA TRP A 1 17.52 -30.57 -5.14
C TRP A 1 17.84 -29.07 -5.27
N THR A 2 18.03 -28.64 -6.52
CA THR A 2 18.14 -27.21 -6.85
C THR A 2 17.04 -26.90 -7.86
N GLU A 3 16.10 -26.05 -7.47
CA GLU A 3 14.97 -25.65 -8.30
C GLU A 3 15.40 -24.62 -9.35
N THR A 4 14.97 -24.82 -10.59
CA THR A 4 15.15 -23.84 -11.66
C THR A 4 14.06 -22.77 -11.59
N ARG A 5 14.28 -21.61 -12.22
CA ARG A 5 13.27 -20.53 -12.28
C ARG A 5 11.98 -21.00 -12.97
N THR A 6 12.10 -21.85 -13.99
CA THR A 6 10.93 -22.38 -14.70
C THR A 6 10.11 -23.31 -13.80
N GLU A 7 10.77 -24.19 -13.04
CA GLU A 7 10.09 -25.04 -12.07
C GLU A 7 9.41 -24.20 -10.98
N ALA A 8 10.10 -23.20 -10.42
CA ALA A 8 9.53 -22.28 -9.45
C ALA A 8 8.27 -21.56 -10.00
N ALA A 9 8.32 -21.10 -11.24
CA ALA A 9 7.21 -20.36 -11.84
C ALA A 9 5.96 -21.22 -12.13
N THR A 10 6.12 -22.55 -12.26
CA THR A 10 5.04 -23.46 -12.66
C THR A 10 4.53 -24.38 -11.56
N SER A 11 5.30 -24.59 -10.51
CA SER A 11 5.01 -25.63 -9.51
C SER A 11 4.98 -25.12 -8.06
N THR A 12 5.65 -24.04 -7.75
CA THR A 12 5.64 -23.52 -6.38
C THR A 12 4.58 -22.44 -6.17
N ILE A 13 4.31 -22.14 -4.92
CA ILE A 13 3.39 -21.10 -4.51
C ILE A 13 3.90 -19.73 -4.96
N GLN A 14 3.02 -18.96 -5.59
CA GLN A 14 3.30 -17.60 -6.04
C GLN A 14 2.66 -16.58 -5.09
N GLY A 15 3.05 -15.31 -5.18
CA GLY A 15 2.45 -14.24 -4.42
C GLY A 15 1.90 -13.12 -5.31
N ARG A 16 1.11 -12.22 -4.71
CA ARG A 16 0.76 -10.89 -5.26
C ARG A 16 -0.05 -10.87 -6.56
N ALA A 17 -0.73 -11.95 -6.91
CA ALA A 17 -1.56 -12.01 -8.11
C ALA A 17 -2.92 -11.32 -7.85
N GLN A 18 -2.97 -10.00 -8.03
CA GLN A 18 -4.15 -9.19 -7.76
C GLN A 18 -4.38 -8.17 -8.87
N LYS A 19 -5.64 -7.98 -9.26
CA LYS A 19 -6.10 -6.83 -10.03
C LYS A 19 -6.78 -5.87 -9.06
N GLN A 20 -6.24 -4.67 -8.96
CA GLN A 20 -6.70 -3.67 -8.01
C GLN A 20 -7.26 -2.46 -8.73
N THR A 21 -8.40 -1.97 -8.25
CA THR A 21 -8.96 -0.68 -8.63
C THR A 21 -9.06 0.14 -7.36
N ILE A 22 -8.41 1.30 -7.34
CA ILE A 22 -8.47 2.24 -6.24
C ILE A 22 -9.04 3.57 -6.72
N GLU A 23 -9.97 4.11 -5.95
CA GLU A 23 -10.62 5.38 -6.21
C GLU A 23 -10.42 6.28 -4.99
N LEU A 24 -10.00 7.50 -5.24
CA LEU A 24 -9.85 8.54 -4.22
C LEU A 24 -10.90 9.62 -4.47
N ALA A 25 -11.55 10.07 -3.42
CA ALA A 25 -12.29 11.32 -3.41
C ALA A 25 -11.54 12.35 -2.57
N ALA A 26 -11.42 13.54 -3.09
CA ALA A 26 -10.76 14.65 -2.42
C ALA A 26 -11.51 15.96 -2.70
N ASP A 27 -11.31 16.96 -1.84
CA ASP A 27 -11.75 18.32 -2.10
C ASP A 27 -10.83 19.05 -3.11
N ALA A 28 -11.12 20.32 -3.37
CA ALA A 28 -10.37 21.12 -4.33
C ALA A 28 -8.90 21.34 -3.93
N ASP A 29 -8.59 21.25 -2.65
CA ASP A 29 -7.23 21.38 -2.11
C ASP A 29 -6.49 20.04 -2.06
N GLY A 30 -7.14 18.96 -2.51
CA GLY A 30 -6.59 17.61 -2.50
C GLY A 30 -6.65 16.91 -1.15
N LYS A 31 -7.42 17.41 -0.19
CA LYS A 31 -7.64 16.71 1.07
C LYS A 31 -8.61 15.55 0.84
N LEU A 32 -8.17 14.35 1.23
CA LEU A 32 -8.95 13.11 1.05
C LEU A 32 -10.25 13.15 1.84
N THR A 33 -11.33 12.75 1.20
CA THR A 33 -12.65 12.58 1.80
C THR A 33 -13.10 11.13 1.80
N ALA A 34 -12.63 10.33 0.86
CA ALA A 34 -12.90 8.89 0.83
C ALA A 34 -11.85 8.12 0.04
N VAL A 35 -11.71 6.83 0.39
CA VAL A 35 -10.96 5.83 -0.38
C VAL A 35 -11.86 4.62 -0.62
N ARG A 36 -11.91 4.15 -1.86
CA ARG A 36 -12.55 2.88 -2.22
C ARG A 36 -11.53 1.97 -2.89
N ALA A 37 -11.38 0.74 -2.39
CA ALA A 37 -10.54 -0.28 -3.01
C ALA A 37 -11.38 -1.49 -3.42
N THR A 38 -11.21 -1.94 -4.67
CA THR A 38 -11.85 -3.14 -5.21
C THR A 38 -10.79 -4.07 -5.76
N LEU A 39 -10.76 -5.30 -5.23
CA LEU A 39 -9.79 -6.33 -5.57
C LEU A 39 -10.42 -7.51 -6.25
N LEU A 40 -9.74 -8.00 -7.28
CA LEU A 40 -9.88 -9.35 -7.79
C LEU A 40 -8.58 -10.07 -7.49
N ALA A 41 -8.64 -11.06 -6.59
CA ALA A 41 -7.49 -11.80 -6.13
C ALA A 41 -7.45 -13.19 -6.78
N ASP A 42 -6.36 -13.51 -7.46
CA ASP A 42 -6.13 -14.83 -8.04
C ASP A 42 -5.69 -15.79 -6.92
N MET A 43 -6.46 -16.85 -6.72
CA MET A 43 -6.16 -17.91 -5.73
C MET A 43 -5.38 -19.07 -6.34
N GLY A 44 -5.17 -19.06 -7.67
CA GLY A 44 -4.62 -20.19 -8.40
C GLY A 44 -5.58 -21.38 -8.46
N ALA A 45 -5.04 -22.57 -8.78
CA ALA A 45 -5.83 -23.79 -8.95
C ALA A 45 -6.27 -24.42 -7.62
N TYR A 46 -5.54 -24.18 -6.54
CA TYR A 46 -5.77 -24.79 -5.22
C TYR A 46 -5.68 -23.76 -4.12
N LEU A 47 -6.68 -23.72 -3.26
CA LEU A 47 -6.68 -22.83 -2.11
C LEU A 47 -5.60 -23.24 -1.11
N GLN A 48 -4.64 -22.37 -0.89
CA GLN A 48 -3.61 -22.54 0.13
C GLN A 48 -4.11 -22.03 1.49
N LEU A 49 -3.40 -22.39 2.56
CA LEU A 49 -3.83 -22.14 3.94
C LEU A 49 -4.09 -20.66 4.22
N VAL A 50 -3.21 -19.78 3.78
CA VAL A 50 -3.28 -18.32 4.08
C VAL A 50 -3.70 -17.50 2.85
N ALA A 51 -3.89 -18.13 1.71
CA ALA A 51 -4.23 -17.45 0.45
C ALA A 51 -5.38 -16.44 0.57
N PRO A 52 -6.54 -16.77 1.20
CA PRO A 52 -7.61 -15.80 1.36
C PRO A 52 -7.25 -14.64 2.31
N GLY A 53 -6.35 -14.90 3.26
CA GLY A 53 -5.88 -13.89 4.22
C GLY A 53 -5.04 -12.79 3.57
N VAL A 54 -4.32 -13.10 2.50
CA VAL A 54 -3.42 -12.14 1.84
C VAL A 54 -4.15 -10.88 1.38
N PRO A 55 -5.18 -10.94 0.53
CA PRO A 55 -5.92 -9.73 0.14
C PRO A 55 -6.67 -9.09 1.31
N LEU A 56 -7.14 -9.87 2.28
CA LEU A 56 -7.87 -9.35 3.45
C LEU A 56 -6.94 -8.60 4.41
N LEU A 57 -5.69 -9.02 4.59
CA LEU A 57 -4.70 -8.27 5.37
C LEU A 57 -4.37 -6.93 4.70
N GLY A 58 -4.38 -6.87 3.37
CA GLY A 58 -4.26 -5.62 2.63
C GLY A 58 -5.40 -4.64 2.93
N ALA A 59 -6.63 -5.14 3.17
CA ALA A 59 -7.80 -4.32 3.44
C ALA A 59 -7.60 -3.30 4.56
N PHE A 60 -6.80 -3.64 5.55
CA PHE A 60 -6.51 -2.75 6.67
C PHE A 60 -5.61 -1.55 6.32
N LEU A 61 -4.95 -1.57 5.15
CA LEU A 61 -3.92 -0.58 4.82
C LEU A 61 -4.12 0.12 3.46
N TYR A 62 -5.26 -0.06 2.77
CA TYR A 62 -5.53 0.69 1.53
C TYR A 62 -5.79 2.19 1.74
N HIS A 63 -5.98 2.64 2.97
CA HIS A 63 -5.98 4.07 3.30
C HIS A 63 -4.58 4.59 3.69
N GLY A 64 -3.59 3.69 3.83
CA GLY A 64 -2.21 4.04 4.20
C GLY A 64 -2.12 4.70 5.57
N LEU A 65 -1.29 5.72 5.64
CA LEU A 65 -1.09 6.58 6.81
C LEU A 65 -1.82 7.92 6.66
N TYR A 66 -2.86 7.93 5.84
CA TYR A 66 -3.63 9.13 5.52
C TYR A 66 -4.88 9.25 6.37
N ASP A 67 -5.25 10.48 6.69
CA ASP A 67 -6.46 10.84 7.43
C ASP A 67 -7.66 10.77 6.48
N VAL A 68 -8.35 9.64 6.48
CA VAL A 68 -9.44 9.34 5.54
C VAL A 68 -10.75 9.15 6.32
N PRO A 69 -11.74 10.05 6.13
CA PRO A 69 -13.01 9.96 6.86
C PRO A 69 -13.89 8.76 6.45
N ALA A 70 -13.81 8.33 5.20
CA ALA A 70 -14.63 7.26 4.67
C ALA A 70 -13.81 6.24 3.88
N TYR A 71 -14.08 4.95 4.12
CA TYR A 71 -13.36 3.86 3.48
C TYR A 71 -14.32 2.74 3.07
N ALA A 72 -14.13 2.22 1.87
CA ALA A 72 -14.85 1.05 1.37
C ALA A 72 -13.89 0.05 0.74
N PHE A 73 -14.06 -1.22 1.07
CA PHE A 73 -13.25 -2.30 0.54
C PHE A 73 -14.12 -3.44 0.03
N THR A 74 -13.82 -3.93 -1.16
CA THR A 74 -14.44 -5.11 -1.76
C THR A 74 -13.36 -6.03 -2.29
N CYS A 75 -13.43 -7.31 -1.94
CA CYS A 75 -12.53 -8.33 -2.46
C CYS A 75 -13.30 -9.52 -3.01
N ARG A 76 -12.86 -10.00 -4.17
CA ARG A 76 -13.33 -11.26 -4.77
C ARG A 76 -12.13 -12.14 -5.05
N GLY A 77 -12.04 -13.29 -4.36
CA GLY A 77 -11.11 -14.37 -4.71
C GLY A 77 -11.65 -15.18 -5.87
N VAL A 78 -10.82 -15.54 -6.82
CA VAL A 78 -11.17 -16.39 -7.97
C VAL A 78 -10.16 -17.52 -8.11
N PHE A 79 -10.67 -18.70 -8.41
CA PHE A 79 -9.83 -19.81 -8.81
C PHE A 79 -9.47 -19.70 -10.29
N THR A 80 -8.23 -20.04 -10.62
CA THR A 80 -7.70 -20.08 -11.97
C THR A 80 -6.93 -21.37 -12.19
N ASN A 81 -6.48 -21.62 -13.42
CA ASN A 81 -5.59 -22.75 -13.74
C ASN A 81 -4.09 -22.42 -13.57
N LEU A 82 -3.78 -21.39 -12.80
CA LEU A 82 -2.40 -20.97 -12.52
C LEU A 82 -1.86 -21.64 -11.25
N ALA A 83 -0.57 -21.46 -10.99
CA ALA A 83 0.05 -21.88 -9.75
C ALA A 83 -0.69 -21.24 -8.55
N PRO A 84 -0.86 -21.99 -7.44
CA PRO A 84 -1.53 -21.44 -6.25
C PRO A 84 -0.84 -20.20 -5.71
N THR A 85 -1.62 -19.29 -5.17
CA THR A 85 -1.09 -18.12 -4.47
C THR A 85 -1.16 -18.32 -2.97
N ASP A 86 -0.20 -17.78 -2.24
CA ASP A 86 -0.21 -17.73 -0.78
C ASP A 86 0.65 -16.56 -0.28
N ALA A 87 0.86 -16.51 1.04
CA ALA A 87 1.56 -15.42 1.65
C ALA A 87 3.02 -15.32 1.18
N TYR A 88 3.37 -14.19 0.62
CA TYR A 88 4.73 -13.72 0.48
C TYR A 88 4.96 -12.58 1.47
N ARG A 89 6.19 -12.36 1.91
CA ARG A 89 6.53 -11.37 2.95
C ARG A 89 5.77 -10.05 2.77
N GLY A 90 5.03 -9.65 3.80
CA GLY A 90 4.11 -8.50 3.78
C GLY A 90 2.63 -8.88 3.54
N ALA A 91 2.33 -10.00 2.86
CA ALA A 91 1.02 -10.65 2.79
C ALA A 91 -0.15 -9.67 2.54
N GLY A 92 -0.20 -9.02 1.40
CA GLY A 92 -1.25 -8.07 1.00
C GLY A 92 -0.96 -6.61 1.36
N ARG A 93 -0.10 -6.34 2.33
CA ARG A 93 0.26 -4.98 2.74
C ARG A 93 1.13 -4.25 1.71
N PRO A 94 2.15 -4.87 1.07
CA PRO A 94 2.86 -4.24 -0.03
C PRO A 94 1.97 -3.89 -1.22
N GLU A 95 1.00 -4.76 -1.52
CA GLU A 95 0.03 -4.55 -2.58
C GLU A 95 -0.88 -3.36 -2.29
N ALA A 96 -1.34 -3.23 -1.04
CA ALA A 96 -2.13 -2.09 -0.59
C ALA A 96 -1.31 -0.79 -0.64
N THR A 97 -0.07 -0.81 -0.15
CA THR A 97 0.84 0.34 -0.20
C THR A 97 1.09 0.78 -1.64
N TYR A 98 1.39 -0.16 -2.54
CA TYR A 98 1.55 0.17 -3.96
C TYR A 98 0.32 0.88 -4.54
N ALA A 99 -0.88 0.35 -4.27
CA ALA A 99 -2.11 0.90 -4.82
C ALA A 99 -2.39 2.31 -4.29
N ILE A 100 -2.35 2.53 -2.98
CA ILE A 100 -2.64 3.85 -2.41
C ILE A 100 -1.58 4.87 -2.82
N GLU A 101 -0.31 4.53 -2.80
CA GLU A 101 0.76 5.45 -3.13
C GLU A 101 0.75 5.87 -4.60
N ARG A 102 0.40 4.94 -5.52
CA ARG A 102 0.16 5.27 -6.93
C ARG A 102 -1.08 6.15 -7.12
N ALA A 103 -2.12 5.93 -6.32
CA ALA A 103 -3.31 6.76 -6.36
C ALA A 103 -3.03 8.18 -5.83
N MET A 104 -2.18 8.31 -4.81
CA MET A 104 -1.72 9.62 -4.31
C MET A 104 -0.91 10.38 -5.36
N ASP A 105 -0.04 9.69 -6.12
CA ASP A 105 0.66 10.32 -7.26
C ASP A 105 -0.34 10.83 -8.32
N ALA A 106 -1.36 10.04 -8.64
CA ALA A 106 -2.39 10.45 -9.59
C ALA A 106 -3.24 11.62 -9.07
N LEU A 107 -3.54 11.64 -7.78
CA LEU A 107 -4.22 12.75 -7.13
C LEU A 107 -3.38 14.03 -7.17
N ALA A 108 -2.07 13.94 -6.90
CA ALA A 108 -1.15 15.07 -7.00
C ALA A 108 -1.20 15.74 -8.37
N VAL A 109 -1.18 14.91 -9.44
CA VAL A 109 -1.30 15.39 -10.82
C VAL A 109 -2.66 16.04 -11.07
N ALA A 110 -3.75 15.44 -10.58
CA ALA A 110 -5.12 15.93 -10.79
C ALA A 110 -5.37 17.28 -10.10
N VAL A 111 -4.76 17.49 -8.94
CA VAL A 111 -4.86 18.73 -8.15
C VAL A 111 -3.81 19.77 -8.58
N GLY A 112 -2.76 19.34 -9.28
CA GLY A 112 -1.68 20.23 -9.74
C GLY A 112 -0.68 20.58 -8.65
N VAL A 113 -0.40 19.66 -7.72
CA VAL A 113 0.59 19.83 -6.64
C VAL A 113 1.70 18.77 -6.73
N GLU A 114 2.78 18.98 -6.00
CA GLU A 114 3.89 18.02 -5.97
C GLU A 114 3.53 16.75 -5.17
N PRO A 115 4.13 15.60 -5.49
CA PRO A 115 3.84 14.32 -4.84
C PRO A 115 4.11 14.30 -3.33
N ASP A 116 5.09 15.03 -2.85
CA ASP A 116 5.38 15.18 -1.42
C ASP A 116 4.35 16.07 -0.73
N GLU A 117 3.92 17.14 -1.39
CA GLU A 117 2.94 18.06 -0.87
C GLU A 117 1.56 17.41 -0.66
N ILE A 118 1.08 16.61 -1.65
CA ILE A 118 -0.20 15.92 -1.51
C ILE A 118 -0.19 14.93 -0.34
N ARG A 119 0.94 14.29 -0.06
CA ARG A 119 1.10 13.39 1.07
C ARG A 119 1.07 14.15 2.40
N SER A 120 1.85 15.21 2.49
CA SER A 120 1.90 16.08 3.68
C SER A 120 0.52 16.63 4.07
N ARG A 121 -0.28 17.04 3.09
CA ARG A 121 -1.66 17.53 3.33
C ARG A 121 -2.57 16.46 3.94
N ASN A 122 -2.27 15.20 3.67
CA ASN A 122 -3.16 14.08 3.98
C ASN A 122 -2.68 13.19 5.12
N TYR A 123 -1.48 13.34 5.64
CA TYR A 123 -1.02 12.55 6.78
C TYR A 123 -1.97 12.68 7.97
N ILE A 124 -2.14 11.60 8.72
CA ILE A 124 -2.82 11.62 10.00
C ILE A 124 -2.06 12.59 10.92
N PRO A 125 -2.71 13.66 11.41
CA PRO A 125 -2.06 14.62 12.30
C PRO A 125 -1.68 13.97 13.63
N THR A 126 -0.54 14.40 14.20
CA THR A 126 -0.01 13.84 15.46
C THR A 126 -1.00 13.91 16.62
N GLU A 127 -1.82 14.94 16.68
CA GLU A 127 -2.84 15.14 17.72
C GLU A 127 -4.04 14.20 17.62
N LYS A 128 -4.19 13.47 16.51
CA LYS A 128 -5.26 12.48 16.33
C LYS A 128 -4.93 11.10 16.89
N PHE A 129 -3.69 10.87 17.31
CA PHE A 129 -3.33 9.57 17.89
C PHE A 129 -3.74 9.44 19.37
N PRO A 130 -4.19 8.24 19.80
CA PRO A 130 -4.42 7.04 18.97
C PRO A 130 -5.51 7.26 17.92
N TYR A 131 -5.26 6.83 16.68
CA TYR A 131 -6.12 7.04 15.54
C TYR A 131 -6.93 5.79 15.23
N ASP A 132 -8.25 5.89 15.37
CA ASP A 132 -9.18 4.84 14.95
C ASP A 132 -9.34 4.87 13.43
N SER A 133 -8.65 3.97 12.74
CA SER A 133 -8.70 3.95 11.29
C SER A 133 -10.07 3.47 10.79
N PRO A 134 -10.53 3.98 9.65
CA PRO A 134 -11.81 3.57 9.08
C PRO A 134 -11.80 2.09 8.60
N ALA A 135 -10.62 1.45 8.54
CA ALA A 135 -10.45 0.04 8.24
C ALA A 135 -10.51 -0.87 9.49
N GLY A 136 -10.72 -0.30 10.70
CA GLY A 136 -10.91 -1.06 11.93
C GLY A 136 -9.63 -1.36 12.72
N LEU A 137 -8.51 -0.73 12.38
CA LEU A 137 -7.29 -0.76 13.18
C LEU A 137 -7.14 0.51 14.00
N VAL A 138 -6.52 0.39 15.16
CA VAL A 138 -6.09 1.54 15.95
C VAL A 138 -4.60 1.74 15.73
N PHE A 139 -4.21 2.91 15.21
CA PHE A 139 -2.82 3.32 15.14
C PHE A 139 -2.46 4.01 16.45
N ASP A 140 -1.52 3.44 17.18
CA ASP A 140 -1.20 3.85 18.55
C ASP A 140 -0.50 5.21 18.62
N SER A 141 0.38 5.49 17.69
CA SER A 141 1.19 6.71 17.64
C SER A 141 1.71 6.97 16.22
N GLY A 142 2.07 8.21 15.93
CA GLY A 142 2.68 8.58 14.67
C GLY A 142 3.06 10.06 14.59
N ASN A 143 4.12 10.32 13.83
CA ASN A 143 4.52 11.65 13.38
C ASN A 143 5.23 11.48 12.04
N TYR A 144 4.49 11.57 10.95
CA TYR A 144 4.98 11.14 9.63
C TYR A 144 5.77 12.21 8.89
N GLN A 145 5.45 13.49 9.09
CA GLN A 145 6.09 14.59 8.38
C GLN A 145 7.61 14.64 8.56
N PRO A 146 8.17 14.54 9.78
CA PRO A 146 9.64 14.56 9.93
C PRO A 146 10.38 13.44 9.20
N THR A 147 9.73 12.29 9.01
CA THR A 147 10.32 11.19 8.25
C THR A 147 10.42 11.53 6.76
N LEU A 148 9.38 12.13 6.20
CA LEU A 148 9.39 12.60 4.82
C LEU A 148 10.43 13.70 4.62
N ASP A 149 10.46 14.69 5.52
CA ASP A 149 11.40 15.81 5.46
C ASP A 149 12.85 15.30 5.49
N ARG A 150 13.13 14.36 6.37
CA ARG A 150 14.47 13.75 6.46
C ARG A 150 14.83 12.94 5.21
N ALA A 151 13.91 12.22 4.64
CA ALA A 151 14.13 11.49 3.39
C ALA A 151 14.42 12.45 2.23
N LYS A 152 13.67 13.55 2.12
CA LYS A 152 13.90 14.60 1.12
C LYS A 152 15.29 15.24 1.26
N GLU A 153 15.68 15.56 2.49
CA GLU A 153 17.01 16.11 2.79
C GLU A 153 18.13 15.15 2.34
N LEU A 154 18.00 13.86 2.71
CA LEU A 154 19.03 12.85 2.42
C LEU A 154 19.28 12.62 0.93
N VAL A 155 18.25 12.76 0.09
CA VAL A 155 18.37 12.57 -1.36
C VAL A 155 18.56 13.86 -2.12
N ASP A 156 18.60 15.01 -1.44
CA ASP A 156 18.60 16.35 -2.08
C ASP A 156 17.40 16.47 -3.03
N TRP A 157 16.20 16.29 -2.51
CA TRP A 157 14.96 16.19 -3.31
C TRP A 157 14.81 17.35 -4.28
N ASP A 158 15.00 18.58 -3.82
CA ASP A 158 14.78 19.77 -4.63
C ASP A 158 15.87 19.90 -5.74
N GLY A 159 17.12 19.58 -5.41
CA GLY A 159 18.20 19.51 -6.38
C GLY A 159 17.96 18.43 -7.45
N ARG A 160 17.46 17.26 -7.04
CA ARG A 160 17.10 16.19 -7.99
C ARG A 160 15.89 16.54 -8.84
N ARG A 161 14.91 17.27 -8.32
CA ARG A 161 13.77 17.79 -9.10
C ARG A 161 14.25 18.80 -10.15
N ALA A 162 15.15 19.71 -9.79
CA ALA A 162 15.76 20.64 -10.73
C ALA A 162 16.55 19.91 -11.83
N GLU A 163 17.38 18.92 -11.48
CA GLU A 163 18.11 18.08 -12.43
C GLU A 163 17.16 17.34 -13.38
N GLN A 164 16.06 16.79 -12.87
CA GLN A 164 15.04 16.12 -13.68
C GLN A 164 14.44 17.07 -14.72
N ALA A 165 14.08 18.28 -14.31
CA ALA A 165 13.53 19.31 -15.20
C ALA A 165 14.54 19.73 -16.25
N GLU A 166 15.79 19.93 -15.88
CA GLU A 166 16.89 20.29 -16.80
C GLU A 166 17.12 19.21 -17.85
N ARG A 167 17.21 17.93 -17.44
CA ARG A 167 17.35 16.80 -18.38
C ARG A 167 16.20 16.72 -19.38
N ARG A 168 14.97 16.95 -18.93
CA ARG A 168 13.79 16.99 -19.81
C ARG A 168 13.86 18.13 -20.81
N ALA A 169 14.20 19.34 -20.34
CA ALA A 169 14.32 20.53 -21.19
C ALA A 169 15.42 20.38 -22.25
N ALA A 170 16.52 19.73 -21.88
CA ALA A 170 17.65 19.46 -22.78
C ALA A 170 17.39 18.32 -23.78
N GLY A 171 16.25 17.61 -23.69
CA GLY A 171 15.97 16.43 -24.52
C GLY A 171 16.93 15.27 -24.29
N SER A 172 17.48 15.14 -23.08
CA SER A 172 18.43 14.08 -22.73
C SER A 172 17.83 12.69 -23.00
N THR A 173 18.63 11.80 -23.56
CA THR A 173 18.24 10.38 -23.73
C THR A 173 18.23 9.61 -22.42
N VAL A 174 18.90 10.12 -21.38
CA VAL A 174 18.92 9.54 -20.04
C VAL A 174 18.10 10.44 -19.13
N GLN A 175 16.91 9.98 -18.76
CA GLN A 175 16.01 10.70 -17.88
C GLN A 175 16.20 10.29 -16.42
N LEU A 176 15.93 11.20 -15.50
CA LEU A 176 15.92 10.96 -14.06
C LEU A 176 14.50 10.65 -13.59
N GLY A 177 14.28 9.47 -13.00
CA GLY A 177 13.04 9.11 -12.33
C GLY A 177 13.15 9.42 -10.83
N LEU A 178 12.12 10.05 -10.29
CA LEU A 178 11.97 10.29 -8.84
C LEU A 178 10.62 9.74 -8.38
N GLY A 179 10.59 9.16 -7.19
CA GLY A 179 9.37 8.64 -6.58
C GLY A 179 9.42 8.72 -5.08
N ILE A 180 8.25 8.82 -4.48
CA ILE A 180 8.04 8.79 -3.03
C ILE A 180 7.04 7.68 -2.73
N SER A 181 7.29 6.94 -1.66
CA SER A 181 6.32 6.05 -1.05
C SER A 181 6.37 6.21 0.46
N SER A 182 5.24 6.52 1.05
CA SER A 182 5.06 6.61 2.50
C SER A 182 4.18 5.46 2.97
N TYR A 183 4.61 4.75 4.00
CA TYR A 183 3.83 3.61 4.48
C TYR A 183 3.93 3.45 5.98
N VAL A 184 2.92 2.82 6.54
CA VAL A 184 2.89 2.26 7.89
C VAL A 184 2.78 0.76 7.79
N GLU A 185 3.44 0.04 8.68
CA GLU A 185 3.40 -1.41 8.71
C GLU A 185 2.66 -1.89 9.95
N MET A 186 1.80 -2.88 9.75
CA MET A 186 1.06 -3.53 10.81
C MET A 186 1.94 -4.60 11.47
N CYS A 187 2.66 -4.19 12.50
CA CYS A 187 3.55 -5.05 13.29
C CYS A 187 2.88 -5.59 14.54
N GLY A 188 3.51 -6.58 15.20
CA GLY A 188 3.07 -7.07 16.51
C GLY A 188 1.74 -7.79 16.52
N LEU A 189 1.35 -8.47 15.44
CA LEU A 189 0.07 -9.17 15.34
C LEU A 189 -0.06 -10.42 16.22
N ALA A 190 1.04 -10.95 16.70
CA ALA A 190 1.05 -12.17 17.52
C ALA A 190 1.71 -11.94 18.89
N PRO A 191 1.17 -12.47 19.96
CA PRO A 191 -0.14 -13.09 20.15
C PRO A 191 -1.20 -11.98 20.17
N SER A 192 -2.17 -12.02 19.31
CA SER A 192 -3.08 -10.90 19.28
C SER A 192 -4.54 -11.31 19.42
N ARG A 193 -5.26 -10.51 20.20
CA ARG A 193 -6.72 -10.59 20.29
C ARG A 193 -7.37 -10.38 18.92
N THR A 194 -6.69 -9.64 18.02
CA THR A 194 -7.15 -9.38 16.66
C THR A 194 -7.14 -10.65 15.80
N LEU A 195 -6.12 -11.50 15.92
CA LEU A 195 -6.10 -12.79 15.21
C LEU A 195 -7.20 -13.72 15.68
N ALA A 196 -7.52 -13.73 16.95
CA ALA A 196 -8.66 -14.48 17.50
C ALA A 196 -10.00 -13.95 16.95
N ALA A 197 -10.17 -12.64 16.85
CA ALA A 197 -11.36 -12.00 16.27
C ALA A 197 -11.54 -12.30 14.78
N LEU A 198 -10.44 -12.52 14.06
CA LEU A 198 -10.42 -12.94 12.64
C LEU A 198 -10.55 -14.47 12.48
N ASN A 199 -10.78 -15.20 13.55
CA ASN A 199 -10.87 -16.67 13.57
C ASN A 199 -9.60 -17.39 13.09
N TYR A 200 -8.46 -16.73 13.13
CA TYR A 200 -7.15 -17.31 12.87
C TYR A 200 -6.60 -17.95 14.15
N GLY A 201 -7.03 -19.17 14.42
CA GLY A 201 -6.47 -20.01 15.46
C GLY A 201 -6.86 -19.61 16.89
N ALA A 202 -7.55 -20.49 17.61
CA ALA A 202 -7.91 -20.33 19.01
C ALA A 202 -6.73 -20.51 19.98
N GLY A 203 -5.51 -20.44 19.50
CA GLY A 203 -4.31 -20.62 20.27
C GLY A 203 -3.45 -19.35 20.23
N GLY A 204 -3.74 -18.40 21.11
CA GLY A 204 -2.73 -17.41 21.44
C GLY A 204 -1.49 -18.10 22.00
N TRP A 205 -0.32 -17.65 21.59
CA TRP A 205 0.95 -18.03 22.20
C TRP A 205 1.01 -17.51 23.63
#